data_ad01756f10773923c0cd63e84c5abb64
#
_entry.id   ad01756f10773923c0cd63e84c5abb64
#
_cell.length_a   1.000
_cell.length_b   1.000
_cell.length_c   1.000
_cell.angle_alpha   90.00
_cell.angle_beta   90.00
_cell.angle_gamma   90.00
#
_symmetry.space_group_name_H-M   'P 1'
#
loop_
_entity.id
_entity.type
_entity.pdbx_description
1 polymer ?
#
loop_
_entity_poly.entity_id
_entity_poly.type
_entity_poly.pdbx_seq_one_letter_code
_entity_poly.pdbx_strand_id
1 'polypeptide(L)'
;MYLPLTNGFPSYTDNVGKVKNKGVEVALSGYPIRNTEKNIIWSVSASFIHEKNEIVKISEALKVANEELELQGGSNPNFMYREGEALRTIYVVPSLGIDPSTGQELFIDRFGNVTFNWDARDKVACGVTDPKFRGNINTMFTFRDLSVNLSFGYRLGGSQYNSTLVDRVENADTRYNVDRRVYKDRWVNPGDHTFFKDIKNTQETQMSSRFVQKENTLECQSIQVKYDFLQPWVKKHLGTQYLSLSFNTDNLFRVSSIKQERGIAYPFSRRFTFSLSATF
;
A
#
# COMPACT_ATOMS: atom_id res chain seq x y z
N MET A 1 -22.38 5.19 13.96
CA MET A 1 -22.69 4.96 15.38
C MET A 1 -23.83 3.96 15.46
N TYR A 2 -23.67 2.91 16.25
CA TYR A 2 -24.74 1.92 16.49
C TYR A 2 -25.60 2.39 17.66
N LEU A 3 -26.91 2.18 17.56
CA LEU A 3 -27.88 2.60 18.55
C LEU A 3 -28.64 1.37 19.12
N PRO A 4 -29.15 1.46 20.36
CA PRO A 4 -30.08 0.47 20.87
C PRO A 4 -31.29 0.32 19.94
N LEU A 5 -31.77 -0.90 19.74
CA LEU A 5 -32.92 -1.21 18.88
C LEU A 5 -34.21 -0.48 19.27
N THR A 6 -34.28 -0.01 20.48
CA THR A 6 -35.39 0.82 21.01
C THR A 6 -35.58 2.14 20.28
N ASN A 7 -34.56 2.64 19.56
CA ASN A 7 -34.63 3.89 18.81
C ASN A 7 -35.25 3.76 17.40
N GLY A 8 -35.65 2.55 17.00
CA GLY A 8 -36.31 2.30 15.72
C GLY A 8 -35.39 2.22 14.50
N PHE A 9 -34.07 2.51 14.66
CA PHE A 9 -33.06 2.33 13.64
C PHE A 9 -31.72 1.89 14.25
N PRO A 10 -30.96 1.02 13.58
CA PRO A 10 -29.75 0.38 14.16
C PRO A 10 -28.53 1.31 14.18
N SER A 11 -28.50 2.33 13.33
CA SER A 11 -27.35 3.23 13.19
C SER A 11 -27.76 4.55 12.55
N TYR A 12 -26.96 5.58 12.78
CA TYR A 12 -27.07 6.85 12.06
C TYR A 12 -25.67 7.36 11.66
N THR A 13 -25.63 8.18 10.63
CA THR A 13 -24.42 8.84 10.16
C THR A 13 -24.42 10.28 10.63
N ASP A 14 -23.32 10.71 11.24
CA ASP A 14 -23.14 12.08 11.74
C ASP A 14 -21.76 12.61 11.39
N ASN A 15 -21.60 13.93 11.39
CA ASN A 15 -20.31 14.61 11.23
C ASN A 15 -19.55 14.60 12.55
N VAL A 16 -18.69 13.60 12.72
CA VAL A 16 -17.94 13.37 13.97
C VAL A 16 -16.60 14.11 14.05
N GLY A 17 -16.22 14.86 13.00
CA GLY A 17 -14.94 15.58 13.01
C GLY A 17 -14.75 16.56 11.86
N LYS A 18 -13.68 17.36 11.96
CA LYS A 18 -13.21 18.31 10.94
C LYS A 18 -11.76 17.99 10.60
N VAL A 19 -11.49 17.80 9.30
CA VAL A 19 -10.14 17.55 8.78
C VAL A 19 -9.73 18.71 7.87
N LYS A 20 -8.48 19.11 7.95
CA LYS A 20 -7.85 20.11 7.09
C LYS A 20 -6.83 19.44 6.20
N ASN A 21 -6.97 19.64 4.90
CA ASN A 21 -6.02 19.17 3.90
C ASN A 21 -5.26 20.35 3.31
N LYS A 22 -3.94 20.21 3.18
CA LYS A 22 -3.05 21.14 2.51
C LYS A 22 -2.12 20.37 1.59
N GLY A 23 -1.88 20.89 0.39
CA GLY A 23 -1.01 20.21 -0.54
C GLY A 23 -0.58 21.07 -1.70
N VAL A 24 0.36 20.54 -2.45
CA VAL A 24 0.85 21.08 -3.71
C VAL A 24 0.80 19.96 -4.74
N GLU A 25 0.26 20.29 -5.91
CA GLU A 25 0.24 19.42 -7.06
C GLU A 25 0.94 20.11 -8.22
N VAL A 26 1.86 19.38 -8.86
CA VAL A 26 2.57 19.84 -10.06
C VAL A 26 2.40 18.79 -11.13
N ALA A 27 1.98 19.20 -12.33
CA ALA A 27 1.91 18.35 -13.50
C ALA A 27 2.77 18.96 -14.62
N LEU A 28 3.67 18.17 -15.18
CA LEU A 28 4.56 18.55 -16.28
C LEU A 28 4.34 17.60 -17.44
N SER A 29 4.30 18.15 -18.64
CA SER A 29 4.26 17.37 -19.87
C SER A 29 5.14 17.99 -20.94
N GLY A 30 5.71 17.16 -21.79
CA GLY A 30 6.57 17.62 -22.86
C GLY A 30 6.83 16.56 -23.93
N TYR A 31 7.45 16.99 -24.99
CA TYR A 31 7.85 16.16 -26.12
C TYR A 31 9.37 16.19 -26.27
N PRO A 32 10.11 15.26 -25.62
CA PRO A 32 11.56 15.17 -25.79
C PRO A 32 11.97 14.97 -27.26
N ILE A 33 11.16 14.24 -28.03
CA ILE A 33 11.34 14.05 -29.46
C ILE A 33 10.02 14.31 -30.17
N ARG A 34 10.06 15.18 -31.19
CA ARG A 34 8.91 15.45 -32.07
C ARG A 34 9.38 15.65 -33.49
N ASN A 35 9.37 14.57 -34.26
CA ASN A 35 9.66 14.60 -35.69
C ASN A 35 8.44 14.06 -36.45
N THR A 36 7.61 14.99 -36.95
CA THR A 36 6.35 14.65 -37.63
C THR A 36 6.57 14.09 -39.01
N GLU A 37 7.68 14.47 -39.70
CA GLU A 37 7.99 13.97 -41.06
C GLU A 37 8.32 12.48 -41.03
N LYS A 38 9.06 12.03 -40.02
CA LYS A 38 9.45 10.62 -39.86
C LYS A 38 8.47 9.84 -38.98
N ASN A 39 7.42 10.51 -38.50
CA ASN A 39 6.47 9.98 -37.52
C ASN A 39 7.19 9.38 -36.28
N ILE A 40 8.13 10.15 -35.70
CA ILE A 40 8.84 9.81 -34.48
C ILE A 40 8.43 10.82 -33.38
N ILE A 41 7.62 10.38 -32.45
CA ILE A 41 7.10 11.23 -31.39
C ILE A 41 7.32 10.53 -30.05
N TRP A 42 7.97 11.22 -29.14
CA TRP A 42 8.08 10.79 -27.75
C TRP A 42 7.48 11.86 -26.85
N SER A 43 6.42 11.50 -26.12
CA SER A 43 5.81 12.34 -25.11
C SER A 43 6.02 11.76 -23.72
N VAL A 44 6.25 12.62 -22.76
CA VAL A 44 6.37 12.26 -21.33
C VAL A 44 5.51 13.22 -20.54
N SER A 45 4.74 12.68 -19.60
CA SER A 45 4.05 13.46 -18.59
C SER A 45 4.33 12.90 -17.20
N ALA A 46 4.51 13.77 -16.24
CA ALA A 46 4.73 13.41 -14.85
C ALA A 46 3.88 14.29 -13.93
N SER A 47 3.26 13.71 -12.93
CA SER A 47 2.59 14.40 -11.86
C SER A 47 3.28 14.15 -10.53
N PHE A 48 3.27 15.18 -9.69
CA PHE A 48 3.83 15.15 -8.35
C PHE A 48 2.82 15.78 -7.40
N ILE A 49 2.45 15.03 -6.37
CA ILE A 49 1.50 15.45 -5.36
C ILE A 49 2.15 15.29 -3.99
N HIS A 50 2.18 16.38 -3.24
CA HIS A 50 2.50 16.41 -1.82
C HIS A 50 1.28 16.90 -1.05
N GLU A 51 0.76 16.07 -0.15
CA GLU A 51 -0.44 16.37 0.63
C GLU A 51 -0.20 16.04 2.10
N LYS A 52 -0.67 16.92 2.97
CA LYS A 52 -0.73 16.71 4.42
C LYS A 52 -2.15 16.94 4.90
N ASN A 53 -2.70 15.96 5.58
CA ASN A 53 -3.98 16.10 6.30
C ASN A 53 -3.72 16.22 7.81
N GLU A 54 -4.68 16.87 8.50
CA GLU A 54 -4.63 17.09 9.93
C GLU A 54 -6.05 17.11 10.47
N ILE A 55 -6.32 16.37 11.53
CA ILE A 55 -7.59 16.39 12.24
C ILE A 55 -7.62 17.64 13.09
N VAL A 56 -8.54 18.56 12.78
CA VAL A 56 -8.66 19.85 13.48
C VAL A 56 -9.53 19.72 14.72
N LYS A 57 -10.58 18.90 14.64
CA LYS A 57 -11.56 18.71 15.72
C LYS A 57 -12.23 17.35 15.59
N ILE A 58 -12.51 16.71 16.73
CA ILE A 58 -13.34 15.52 16.83
C ILE A 58 -14.51 15.78 17.80
N SER A 59 -15.61 15.04 17.63
CA SER A 59 -16.76 15.08 18.52
C SER A 59 -16.49 14.33 19.83
N GLU A 60 -17.26 14.65 20.88
CA GLU A 60 -17.17 13.91 22.15
C GLU A 60 -17.49 12.41 21.97
N ALA A 61 -18.44 12.07 21.10
CA ALA A 61 -18.75 10.67 20.78
C ALA A 61 -17.56 9.94 20.17
N LEU A 62 -16.76 10.61 19.31
CA LEU A 62 -15.56 10.04 18.72
C LEU A 62 -14.40 9.93 19.73
N LYS A 63 -14.31 10.84 20.71
CA LYS A 63 -13.35 10.75 21.81
C LYS A 63 -13.61 9.52 22.65
N VAL A 64 -14.87 9.31 23.07
CA VAL A 64 -15.26 8.10 23.84
C VAL A 64 -14.96 6.82 23.06
N ALA A 65 -15.28 6.78 21.76
CA ALA A 65 -14.95 5.64 20.91
C ALA A 65 -13.42 5.40 20.79
N ASN A 66 -12.63 6.46 20.75
CA ASN A 66 -11.17 6.34 20.76
C ASN A 66 -10.64 5.80 22.08
N GLU A 67 -11.20 6.21 23.23
CA GLU A 67 -10.81 5.69 24.54
C GLU A 67 -11.05 4.19 24.66
N GLU A 68 -12.16 3.69 24.12
CA GLU A 68 -12.43 2.25 24.04
C GLU A 68 -11.42 1.53 23.14
N LEU A 69 -11.10 2.10 21.96
CA LEU A 69 -10.12 1.54 21.03
C LEU A 69 -8.69 1.59 21.57
N GLU A 70 -8.38 2.59 22.39
CA GLU A 70 -7.07 2.73 23.02
C GLU A 70 -6.75 1.56 23.96
N LEU A 71 -7.74 1.05 24.65
CA LEU A 71 -7.60 -0.09 25.57
C LEU A 71 -7.63 -1.46 24.89
N GLN A 72 -7.98 -1.53 23.61
CA GLN A 72 -8.05 -2.80 22.89
C GLN A 72 -6.66 -3.32 22.52
N GLY A 73 -6.42 -4.61 22.79
CA GLY A 73 -5.29 -5.37 22.27
C GLY A 73 -5.56 -5.95 20.89
N GLY A 74 -4.66 -6.82 20.45
CA GLY A 74 -4.74 -7.58 19.21
C GLY A 74 -3.51 -7.43 18.33
N SER A 75 -3.45 -8.22 17.28
CA SER A 75 -2.30 -8.26 16.36
C SER A 75 -2.25 -7.10 15.35
N ASN A 76 -3.37 -6.43 15.13
CA ASN A 76 -3.50 -5.35 14.13
C ASN A 76 -3.97 -4.04 14.77
N PRO A 77 -3.43 -2.88 14.35
CA PRO A 77 -3.82 -1.59 14.89
C PRO A 77 -5.23 -1.18 14.46
N ASN A 78 -5.98 -0.61 15.39
CA ASN A 78 -7.25 0.04 15.12
C ASN A 78 -7.04 1.48 14.67
N PHE A 79 -7.99 2.00 13.87
CA PHE A 79 -8.00 3.42 13.51
C PHE A 79 -8.49 4.25 14.71
N MET A 80 -7.61 5.13 15.18
CA MET A 80 -7.92 6.13 16.21
C MET A 80 -7.69 7.52 15.63
N TYR A 81 -8.48 8.48 16.08
CA TYR A 81 -8.46 9.84 15.54
C TYR A 81 -8.13 10.82 16.67
N ARG A 82 -6.98 11.48 16.61
CA ARG A 82 -6.55 12.48 17.58
C ARG A 82 -6.40 13.85 16.92
N GLU A 83 -6.84 14.89 17.60
CA GLU A 83 -6.67 16.28 17.14
C GLU A 83 -5.18 16.61 16.99
N GLY A 84 -4.81 17.32 15.92
CA GLY A 84 -3.42 17.61 15.57
C GLY A 84 -2.68 16.53 14.79
N GLU A 85 -3.23 15.32 14.72
CA GLU A 85 -2.63 14.19 14.03
C GLU A 85 -3.21 13.99 12.61
N ALA A 86 -2.50 13.21 11.80
CA ALA A 86 -2.99 12.82 10.49
C ALA A 86 -4.13 11.79 10.60
N LEU A 87 -5.07 11.83 9.64
CA LEU A 87 -6.25 10.96 9.61
C LEU A 87 -5.90 9.46 9.64
N ARG A 88 -4.76 9.08 9.03
CA ARG A 88 -4.29 7.70 8.92
C ARG A 88 -3.02 7.44 9.73
N THR A 89 -3.00 7.96 10.95
CA THR A 89 -1.91 7.71 11.89
C THR A 89 -2.00 6.28 12.44
N ILE A 90 -0.87 5.59 12.46
CA ILE A 90 -0.75 4.23 13.00
C ILE A 90 -0.34 4.35 14.46
N TYR A 91 -1.21 3.88 15.36
CA TYR A 91 -0.96 3.85 16.80
C TYR A 91 -0.67 2.42 17.26
N VAL A 92 0.54 2.20 17.72
CA VAL A 92 1.01 0.90 18.23
C VAL A 92 1.98 1.12 19.38
N VAL A 93 2.26 0.07 20.15
CA VAL A 93 3.23 0.12 21.25
C VAL A 93 4.65 0.14 20.67
N PRO A 94 5.53 1.06 21.12
CA PRO A 94 6.92 1.08 20.68
C PRO A 94 7.65 -0.20 21.08
N SER A 95 8.38 -0.79 20.12
CA SER A 95 9.14 -2.02 20.32
C SER A 95 10.62 -1.79 19.99
N LEU A 96 11.50 -2.37 20.81
CA LEU A 96 12.94 -2.46 20.56
C LEU A 96 13.33 -3.73 19.80
N GLY A 97 12.34 -4.58 19.45
CA GLY A 97 12.57 -5.85 18.80
C GLY A 97 12.61 -7.03 19.76
N ILE A 98 13.14 -8.15 19.30
CA ILE A 98 13.29 -9.37 20.10
C ILE A 98 14.60 -9.29 20.91
N ASP A 99 14.48 -9.51 22.21
CA ASP A 99 15.64 -9.61 23.08
C ASP A 99 16.46 -10.86 22.74
N PRO A 100 17.75 -10.71 22.38
CA PRO A 100 18.61 -11.82 22.00
C PRO A 100 18.80 -12.86 23.12
N SER A 101 18.68 -12.46 24.37
CA SER A 101 18.91 -13.37 25.51
C SER A 101 17.71 -14.26 25.83
N THR A 102 16.50 -13.75 25.63
CA THR A 102 15.26 -14.41 26.06
C THR A 102 14.33 -14.81 24.91
N GLY A 103 14.50 -14.22 23.70
CA GLY A 103 13.60 -14.43 22.58
C GLY A 103 12.23 -13.76 22.74
N GLN A 104 12.05 -12.93 23.76
CA GLN A 104 10.83 -12.16 24.01
C GLN A 104 10.92 -10.77 23.38
N GLU A 105 9.78 -10.18 23.03
CA GLU A 105 9.74 -8.81 22.52
C GLU A 105 9.88 -7.80 23.68
N LEU A 106 10.72 -6.79 23.43
CA LEU A 106 10.95 -5.67 24.34
C LEU A 106 10.13 -4.47 23.88
N PHE A 107 9.39 -3.86 24.81
CA PHE A 107 8.57 -2.68 24.58
C PHE A 107 9.10 -1.48 25.36
N ILE A 108 8.67 -0.29 24.97
CA ILE A 108 8.88 0.96 25.72
C ILE A 108 7.52 1.39 26.26
N ASP A 109 7.42 1.48 27.58
CA ASP A 109 6.20 1.96 28.24
C ASP A 109 6.02 3.49 28.08
N ARG A 110 4.86 4.02 28.49
CA ARG A 110 4.54 5.46 28.46
C ARG A 110 5.44 6.33 29.32
N PHE A 111 6.24 5.73 30.21
CA PHE A 111 7.21 6.41 31.07
C PHE A 111 8.63 6.36 30.52
N GLY A 112 8.83 5.69 29.36
CA GLY A 112 10.11 5.51 28.70
C GLY A 112 10.95 4.34 29.24
N ASN A 113 10.40 3.46 30.07
CA ASN A 113 11.10 2.29 30.58
C ASN A 113 10.99 1.12 29.60
N VAL A 114 12.03 0.29 29.57
CA VAL A 114 12.02 -0.96 28.81
C VAL A 114 11.31 -2.06 29.62
N THR A 115 10.39 -2.77 28.98
CA THR A 115 9.57 -3.81 29.59
C THR A 115 9.30 -4.96 28.63
N PHE A 116 9.07 -6.17 29.16
CA PHE A 116 8.54 -7.30 28.40
C PHE A 116 7.01 -7.32 28.35
N ASN A 117 6.34 -6.48 29.17
CA ASN A 117 4.89 -6.46 29.24
C ASN A 117 4.34 -5.46 28.21
N TRP A 118 3.52 -5.95 27.31
CA TRP A 118 2.75 -5.10 26.40
C TRP A 118 1.52 -4.53 27.13
N ASP A 119 1.34 -3.22 27.04
CA ASP A 119 0.14 -2.53 27.57
C ASP A 119 -0.47 -1.67 26.45
N ALA A 120 -1.78 -1.83 26.24
CA ALA A 120 -2.52 -1.07 25.23
C ALA A 120 -2.42 0.45 25.42
N ARG A 121 -2.25 0.92 26.66
CA ARG A 121 -2.11 2.33 27.03
C ARG A 121 -0.77 2.95 26.64
N ASP A 122 0.20 2.13 26.20
CA ASP A 122 1.52 2.59 25.74
C ASP A 122 1.57 2.85 24.24
N LYS A 123 0.43 2.80 23.55
CA LYS A 123 0.34 3.10 22.12
C LYS A 123 0.68 4.56 21.84
N VAL A 124 1.58 4.76 20.87
CA VAL A 124 1.96 6.09 20.35
C VAL A 124 1.86 6.12 18.84
N ALA A 125 1.89 7.31 18.26
CA ALA A 125 1.94 7.50 16.82
C ALA A 125 3.29 7.02 16.26
N CYS A 126 3.32 5.90 15.54
CA CYS A 126 4.52 5.29 14.99
C CYS A 126 4.66 5.47 13.47
N GLY A 127 3.68 6.07 12.82
CA GLY A 127 3.74 6.33 11.39
C GLY A 127 2.43 6.86 10.83
N VAL A 128 2.47 7.30 9.57
CA VAL A 128 1.30 7.75 8.82
C VAL A 128 1.24 6.96 7.53
N THR A 129 0.07 6.39 7.22
CA THR A 129 -0.12 5.56 6.03
C THR A 129 -0.08 6.38 4.75
N ASP A 130 -0.49 7.65 4.81
CA ASP A 130 -0.47 8.52 3.63
C ASP A 130 0.96 8.78 3.17
N PRO A 131 1.25 8.60 1.87
CA PRO A 131 2.58 8.86 1.34
C PRO A 131 2.88 10.37 1.40
N LYS A 132 4.14 10.72 1.70
CA LYS A 132 4.60 12.11 1.63
C LYS A 132 4.55 12.65 0.20
N PHE A 133 4.85 11.77 -0.76
CA PHE A 133 4.86 12.08 -2.19
C PHE A 133 4.19 10.96 -2.97
N ARG A 134 3.33 11.33 -3.91
CA ARG A 134 2.71 10.40 -4.86
C ARG A 134 2.57 11.04 -6.22
N GLY A 135 2.43 10.22 -7.24
CA GLY A 135 2.19 10.72 -8.59
C GLY A 135 2.25 9.61 -9.62
N ASN A 136 2.17 10.05 -10.89
CA ASN A 136 2.21 9.17 -12.03
C ASN A 136 3.24 9.67 -13.03
N ILE A 137 3.84 8.75 -13.77
CA ILE A 137 4.72 9.01 -14.90
C ILE A 137 4.14 8.24 -16.09
N ASN A 138 3.75 8.96 -17.12
CA ASN A 138 3.26 8.37 -18.37
C ASN A 138 4.23 8.71 -19.48
N THR A 139 4.54 7.72 -20.31
CA THR A 139 5.38 7.92 -21.49
C THR A 139 4.76 7.23 -22.68
N MET A 140 4.65 7.94 -23.79
CA MET A 140 4.18 7.42 -25.06
C MET A 140 5.24 7.64 -26.12
N PHE A 141 5.67 6.57 -26.74
CA PHE A 141 6.61 6.59 -27.84
C PHE A 141 5.94 6.06 -29.10
N THR A 142 5.92 6.85 -30.15
CA THR A 142 5.43 6.48 -31.49
C THR A 142 6.60 6.46 -32.45
N PHE A 143 6.77 5.38 -33.15
CA PHE A 143 7.73 5.21 -34.22
C PHE A 143 7.02 4.65 -35.46
N ARG A 144 6.74 5.49 -36.44
CA ARG A 144 5.93 5.14 -37.61
C ARG A 144 4.55 4.57 -37.19
N ASP A 145 4.35 3.31 -37.46
CA ASP A 145 3.08 2.59 -37.21
C ASP A 145 3.02 1.91 -35.84
N LEU A 146 4.13 1.95 -35.09
CA LEU A 146 4.22 1.36 -33.74
C LEU A 146 4.06 2.45 -32.69
N SER A 147 3.15 2.23 -31.74
CA SER A 147 2.97 3.07 -30.56
C SER A 147 3.12 2.23 -29.29
N VAL A 148 3.90 2.72 -28.34
CA VAL A 148 4.10 2.12 -27.02
C VAL A 148 3.72 3.15 -25.96
N ASN A 149 2.80 2.80 -25.08
CA ASN A 149 2.37 3.63 -23.96
C ASN A 149 2.67 2.88 -22.66
N LEU A 150 3.36 3.55 -21.73
CA LEU A 150 3.71 3.01 -20.40
C LEU A 150 3.20 3.97 -19.34
N SER A 151 2.55 3.43 -18.31
CA SER A 151 2.09 4.19 -17.16
C SER A 151 2.68 3.61 -15.88
N PHE A 152 3.28 4.48 -15.08
CA PHE A 152 3.85 4.14 -13.78
C PHE A 152 3.21 5.00 -12.70
N GLY A 153 2.89 4.39 -11.56
CA GLY A 153 2.49 5.08 -10.36
C GLY A 153 3.59 4.97 -9.30
N TYR A 154 3.81 6.02 -8.52
CA TYR A 154 4.73 5.97 -7.41
C TYR A 154 4.14 6.54 -6.12
N ARG A 155 4.58 5.99 -4.99
CA ARG A 155 4.22 6.40 -3.63
C ARG A 155 5.46 6.34 -2.76
N LEU A 156 5.82 7.43 -2.09
CA LEU A 156 7.06 7.54 -1.34
C LEU A 156 6.83 8.12 0.06
N GLY A 157 7.49 7.55 1.06
CA GLY A 157 7.57 8.10 2.40
C GLY A 157 6.33 7.90 3.28
N GLY A 158 5.40 7.02 2.90
CA GLY A 158 4.34 6.51 3.76
C GLY A 158 4.87 5.50 4.77
N SER A 159 4.03 5.11 5.71
CA SER A 159 4.27 3.98 6.61
C SER A 159 3.13 2.99 6.47
N GLN A 160 3.42 1.71 6.65
CA GLN A 160 2.40 0.67 6.63
C GLN A 160 2.66 -0.32 7.76
N TYR A 161 1.61 -0.67 8.47
CA TYR A 161 1.64 -1.82 9.38
C TYR A 161 1.52 -3.09 8.54
N ASN A 162 2.51 -3.98 8.64
CA ASN A 162 2.55 -5.21 7.84
C ASN A 162 1.83 -6.35 8.56
N SER A 163 0.50 -6.36 8.48
CA SER A 163 -0.36 -7.39 9.06
C SER A 163 0.00 -8.80 8.60
N THR A 164 0.48 -8.97 7.38
CA THR A 164 0.89 -10.28 6.87
C THR A 164 2.05 -10.87 7.68
N LEU A 165 3.02 -10.04 8.08
CA LEU A 165 4.14 -10.52 8.91
C LEU A 165 3.68 -10.95 10.30
N VAL A 166 2.70 -10.26 10.87
CA VAL A 166 2.14 -10.63 12.17
C VAL A 166 1.29 -11.88 12.07
N ASP A 167 0.27 -11.84 11.20
CA ASP A 167 -0.79 -12.85 11.20
C ASP A 167 -0.38 -14.14 10.48
N ARG A 168 0.46 -14.03 9.41
CA ARG A 168 0.80 -15.16 8.54
C ARG A 168 2.21 -15.69 8.74
N VAL A 169 3.07 -14.94 9.42
CA VAL A 169 4.46 -15.34 9.66
C VAL A 169 4.71 -15.53 11.15
N GLU A 170 4.49 -14.51 11.98
CA GLU A 170 4.81 -14.61 13.41
C GLU A 170 3.79 -15.45 14.18
N ASN A 171 2.51 -15.18 14.01
CA ASN A 171 1.41 -15.91 14.65
C ASN A 171 0.91 -17.10 13.80
N ALA A 172 1.71 -17.56 12.82
CA ALA A 172 1.31 -18.65 11.95
C ALA A 172 1.08 -19.95 12.73
N ASP A 173 -0.03 -20.61 12.45
CA ASP A 173 -0.31 -21.94 12.99
C ASP A 173 0.45 -22.99 12.16
N THR A 174 1.51 -23.54 12.74
CA THR A 174 2.40 -24.52 12.09
C THR A 174 1.76 -25.90 11.84
N ARG A 175 0.54 -26.12 12.31
CA ARG A 175 -0.24 -27.33 11.98
C ARG A 175 -0.75 -27.34 10.53
N TYR A 176 -0.76 -26.16 9.88
CA TYR A 176 -1.18 -25.98 8.49
C TYR A 176 0.02 -25.68 7.58
N ASN A 177 -0.22 -25.64 6.29
CA ASN A 177 0.78 -25.18 5.34
C ASN A 177 1.04 -23.68 5.51
N VAL A 178 2.27 -23.33 5.86
CA VAL A 178 2.67 -21.95 6.21
C VAL A 178 3.71 -21.40 5.23
N ASP A 179 3.85 -20.09 5.22
CA ASP A 179 4.92 -19.41 4.46
C ASP A 179 6.29 -19.85 5.01
N ARG A 180 7.25 -20.10 4.12
CA ARG A 180 8.62 -20.49 4.52
C ARG A 180 9.32 -19.47 5.42
N ARG A 181 8.87 -18.20 5.44
CA ARG A 181 9.38 -17.15 6.32
C ARG A 181 9.10 -17.44 7.80
N VAL A 182 8.10 -18.28 8.09
CA VAL A 182 7.80 -18.74 9.46
C VAL A 182 9.02 -19.33 10.15
N TYR A 183 9.91 -19.97 9.38
CA TYR A 183 11.13 -20.60 9.90
C TYR A 183 12.39 -19.74 9.70
N LYS A 184 12.28 -18.59 9.05
CA LYS A 184 13.39 -17.67 8.83
C LYS A 184 13.41 -16.57 9.84
N ASP A 185 14.62 -16.14 10.22
CA ASP A 185 14.82 -14.97 11.06
C ASP A 185 14.08 -15.05 12.40
N ARG A 186 13.98 -16.27 12.96
CA ARG A 186 13.38 -16.56 14.25
C ARG A 186 14.44 -16.85 15.30
N TRP A 187 14.16 -16.39 16.50
CA TRP A 187 14.97 -16.70 17.66
C TRP A 187 14.87 -18.19 18.02
N VAL A 188 16.02 -18.84 18.24
CA VAL A 188 16.14 -20.25 18.60
C VAL A 188 17.02 -20.42 19.84
N ASN A 189 18.16 -19.70 19.87
CA ASN A 189 19.13 -19.82 20.94
C ASN A 189 19.46 -18.44 21.54
N PRO A 190 19.82 -18.38 22.85
CA PRO A 190 20.33 -17.16 23.45
C PRO A 190 21.52 -16.60 22.66
N GLY A 191 21.43 -15.32 22.32
CA GLY A 191 22.39 -14.61 21.47
C GLY A 191 21.93 -14.40 20.04
N ASP A 192 20.84 -15.00 19.58
CA ASP A 192 20.31 -14.81 18.24
C ASP A 192 19.69 -13.42 18.09
N HIS A 193 20.15 -12.64 17.10
CA HIS A 193 19.57 -11.37 16.71
C HIS A 193 18.59 -11.58 15.56
N THR A 194 17.30 -11.59 15.85
CA THR A 194 16.25 -11.98 14.91
C THR A 194 15.08 -11.01 14.90
N PHE A 195 14.32 -11.02 13.82
CA PHE A 195 13.12 -10.20 13.70
C PHE A 195 11.90 -10.85 14.39
N PHE A 196 11.80 -12.18 14.36
CA PHE A 196 10.65 -12.91 14.91
C PHE A 196 10.99 -13.60 16.23
N LYS A 197 10.01 -13.68 17.13
CA LYS A 197 10.11 -14.40 18.41
C LYS A 197 10.29 -15.91 18.20
N ASP A 198 10.63 -16.63 19.28
CA ASP A 198 10.68 -18.10 19.28
C ASP A 198 9.36 -18.70 18.79
N ILE A 199 9.44 -19.68 17.88
CA ILE A 199 8.29 -20.40 17.33
C ILE A 199 7.51 -21.17 18.43
N LYS A 200 8.18 -21.52 19.53
CA LYS A 200 7.55 -22.17 20.70
C LYS A 200 6.66 -21.23 21.47
N ASN A 201 6.88 -19.92 21.37
CA ASN A 201 6.01 -18.92 21.97
C ASN A 201 4.73 -18.74 21.14
N THR A 202 3.69 -19.47 21.50
CA THR A 202 2.38 -19.47 20.84
C THR A 202 1.43 -18.36 21.29
N GLN A 203 1.86 -17.48 22.22
CA GLN A 203 1.05 -16.32 22.60
C GLN A 203 0.88 -15.40 21.40
N GLU A 204 -0.32 -14.87 21.21
CA GLU A 204 -0.59 -13.93 20.13
C GLU A 204 0.27 -12.68 20.28
N THR A 205 1.05 -12.38 19.22
CA THR A 205 1.85 -11.17 19.17
C THR A 205 0.93 -9.96 19.04
N GLN A 206 1.06 -9.05 19.97
CA GLN A 206 0.30 -7.81 20.01
C GLN A 206 0.89 -6.77 19.05
N MET A 207 0.08 -5.79 18.66
CA MET A 207 0.50 -4.72 17.76
C MET A 207 1.67 -3.91 18.31
N SER A 208 2.75 -3.82 17.55
CA SER A 208 3.95 -3.07 17.94
C SER A 208 4.60 -2.36 16.77
N SER A 209 5.47 -1.40 17.06
CA SER A 209 6.19 -0.64 16.04
C SER A 209 7.15 -1.48 15.20
N ARG A 210 7.50 -2.70 15.64
CA ARG A 210 8.32 -3.66 14.91
C ARG A 210 7.75 -3.98 13.53
N PHE A 211 6.43 -3.97 13.38
CA PHE A 211 5.74 -4.26 12.12
C PHE A 211 5.36 -3.01 11.32
N VAL A 212 5.70 -1.82 11.80
CA VAL A 212 5.54 -0.58 11.04
C VAL A 212 6.72 -0.39 10.11
N GLN A 213 6.48 -0.44 8.81
CA GLN A 213 7.50 -0.35 7.78
C GLN A 213 7.28 0.90 6.91
N LYS A 214 8.38 1.51 6.43
CA LYS A 214 8.28 2.62 5.46
C LYS A 214 7.95 2.10 4.08
N GLU A 215 6.93 2.68 3.45
CA GLU A 215 6.47 2.32 2.12
C GLU A 215 7.05 3.28 1.08
N ASN A 216 7.88 2.73 0.18
CA ASN A 216 8.29 3.35 -1.07
C ASN A 216 7.97 2.37 -2.20
N THR A 217 7.10 2.77 -3.11
CA THR A 217 6.54 1.87 -4.12
C THR A 217 6.56 2.51 -5.49
N LEU A 218 6.97 1.75 -6.48
CA LEU A 218 6.83 2.03 -7.92
C LEU A 218 6.05 0.88 -8.55
N GLU A 219 4.96 1.21 -9.25
CA GLU A 219 4.09 0.24 -9.91
C GLU A 219 4.03 0.51 -11.40
N CYS A 220 4.20 -0.51 -12.23
CA CYS A 220 3.85 -0.45 -13.63
C CYS A 220 2.34 -0.67 -13.75
N GLN A 221 1.59 0.41 -13.90
CA GLN A 221 0.12 0.39 -13.94
C GLN A 221 -0.42 -0.20 -15.23
N SER A 222 0.15 0.21 -16.36
CA SER A 222 -0.24 -0.34 -17.65
C SER A 222 0.89 -0.29 -18.67
N ILE A 223 0.86 -1.25 -19.58
CA ILE A 223 1.65 -1.29 -20.81
C ILE A 223 0.69 -1.51 -21.95
N GLN A 224 0.75 -0.63 -22.95
CA GLN A 224 0.03 -0.78 -24.20
C GLN A 224 1.02 -0.70 -25.36
N VAL A 225 0.98 -1.68 -26.23
CA VAL A 225 1.71 -1.70 -27.50
C VAL A 225 0.69 -1.83 -28.62
N LYS A 226 0.72 -0.92 -29.57
CA LYS A 226 -0.21 -0.90 -30.70
C LYS A 226 0.57 -0.81 -32.00
N TYR A 227 0.21 -1.60 -32.99
CA TYR A 227 0.71 -1.54 -34.33
C TYR A 227 -0.42 -1.29 -35.33
N ASP A 228 -0.31 -0.24 -36.11
CA ASP A 228 -1.26 0.12 -37.15
C ASP A 228 -0.75 -0.38 -38.54
N PHE A 229 -1.50 -1.29 -39.13
CA PHE A 229 -1.14 -1.85 -40.46
C PHE A 229 -1.60 -0.91 -41.56
N LEU A 230 -0.79 0.10 -41.88
CA LEU A 230 -1.10 1.12 -42.89
C LEU A 230 -0.58 0.77 -44.30
N GLN A 231 0.05 -0.39 -44.46
CA GLN A 231 0.67 -0.82 -45.70
C GLN A 231 -0.38 -1.05 -46.80
N PRO A 232 -0.13 -0.63 -48.05
CA PRO A 232 -1.08 -0.76 -49.18
C PRO A 232 -1.53 -2.19 -49.44
N TRP A 233 -0.70 -3.18 -49.16
CA TRP A 233 -1.04 -4.60 -49.35
C TRP A 233 -2.18 -5.05 -48.46
N VAL A 234 -2.30 -4.50 -47.25
CA VAL A 234 -3.37 -4.81 -46.28
C VAL A 234 -4.73 -4.44 -46.88
N LYS A 235 -4.83 -3.21 -47.38
CA LYS A 235 -6.03 -2.73 -48.10
C LYS A 235 -6.37 -3.59 -49.28
N LYS A 236 -5.35 -3.94 -50.09
CA LYS A 236 -5.54 -4.70 -51.31
C LYS A 236 -5.99 -6.15 -51.09
N HIS A 237 -5.47 -6.83 -50.08
CA HIS A 237 -5.72 -8.26 -49.87
C HIS A 237 -6.83 -8.52 -48.83
N LEU A 238 -7.00 -7.65 -47.85
CA LEU A 238 -7.98 -7.83 -46.76
C LEU A 238 -9.25 -6.97 -46.95
N GLY A 239 -9.27 -6.05 -47.95
CA GLY A 239 -10.40 -5.15 -48.19
C GLY A 239 -10.69 -4.19 -47.02
N THR A 240 -9.76 -4.06 -46.07
CA THR A 240 -9.92 -3.23 -44.90
C THR A 240 -9.39 -1.83 -45.12
N GLN A 241 -10.12 -0.82 -44.66
CA GLN A 241 -9.65 0.57 -44.66
C GLN A 241 -8.62 0.80 -43.53
N TYR A 242 -8.77 0.13 -42.41
CA TYR A 242 -7.90 0.22 -41.24
C TYR A 242 -7.80 -1.13 -40.55
N LEU A 243 -6.58 -1.50 -40.17
CA LEU A 243 -6.31 -2.69 -39.39
C LEU A 243 -5.29 -2.34 -38.30
N SER A 244 -5.56 -2.70 -37.04
CA SER A 244 -4.59 -2.53 -35.97
C SER A 244 -4.60 -3.75 -35.03
N LEU A 245 -3.42 -4.05 -34.48
CA LEU A 245 -3.23 -5.03 -33.42
C LEU A 245 -2.74 -4.29 -32.18
N SER A 246 -3.38 -4.53 -31.04
CA SER A 246 -2.92 -3.99 -29.77
C SER A 246 -2.74 -5.09 -28.73
N PHE A 247 -1.71 -4.91 -27.91
CA PHE A 247 -1.43 -5.70 -26.73
C PHE A 247 -1.53 -4.78 -25.51
N ASN A 248 -2.27 -5.20 -24.49
CA ASN A 248 -2.44 -4.47 -23.25
C ASN A 248 -2.20 -5.40 -22.05
N THR A 249 -1.51 -4.90 -21.05
CA THR A 249 -1.36 -5.57 -19.76
C THR A 249 -1.35 -4.54 -18.64
N ASP A 250 -1.96 -4.90 -17.51
CA ASP A 250 -2.06 -4.06 -16.34
C ASP A 250 -1.30 -4.69 -15.17
N ASN A 251 -0.79 -3.85 -14.26
CA ASN A 251 -0.13 -4.27 -13.03
C ASN A 251 1.00 -5.29 -13.24
N LEU A 252 1.82 -5.07 -14.28
CA LEU A 252 2.85 -6.04 -14.70
C LEU A 252 3.87 -6.31 -13.59
N PHE A 253 4.34 -5.26 -12.93
CA PHE A 253 5.26 -5.38 -11.79
C PHE A 253 5.05 -4.27 -10.77
N ARG A 254 5.48 -4.58 -9.56
CA ARG A 254 5.55 -3.64 -8.45
C ARG A 254 6.89 -3.82 -7.74
N VAL A 255 7.63 -2.73 -7.60
CA VAL A 255 8.84 -2.65 -6.77
C VAL A 255 8.47 -1.87 -5.52
N SER A 256 8.65 -2.46 -4.35
CA SER A 256 8.29 -1.85 -3.08
C SER A 256 9.29 -2.20 -2.01
N SER A 257 9.53 -1.25 -1.09
CA SER A 257 10.31 -1.49 0.14
C SER A 257 9.60 -2.45 1.10
N ILE A 258 8.28 -2.63 0.94
CA ILE A 258 7.47 -3.56 1.71
C ILE A 258 7.02 -4.70 0.81
N LYS A 259 7.31 -5.93 1.22
CA LYS A 259 6.77 -7.10 0.55
C LYS A 259 5.29 -7.26 0.93
N GLN A 260 4.40 -6.78 0.05
CA GLN A 260 2.97 -7.04 0.17
C GLN A 260 2.63 -8.38 -0.48
N GLU A 261 1.90 -9.21 0.26
CA GLU A 261 1.36 -10.44 -0.27
C GLU A 261 0.13 -10.13 -1.11
N ARG A 262 0.25 -10.36 -2.43
CA ARG A 262 -0.90 -10.26 -3.35
C ARG A 262 -1.59 -11.62 -3.41
N GLY A 263 -2.92 -11.62 -3.46
CA GLY A 263 -3.70 -12.83 -3.67
C GLY A 263 -3.88 -13.72 -2.45
N ILE A 264 -3.75 -13.18 -1.23
CA ILE A 264 -4.03 -13.95 -0.01
C ILE A 264 -5.51 -14.37 0.07
N ALA A 265 -6.41 -13.43 -0.23
CA ALA A 265 -7.86 -13.69 -0.23
C ALA A 265 -8.36 -14.17 -1.60
N TYR A 266 -7.78 -13.65 -2.69
CA TYR A 266 -8.08 -14.03 -4.06
C TYR A 266 -6.79 -14.25 -4.83
N PRO A 267 -6.72 -15.25 -5.74
CA PRO A 267 -5.55 -15.46 -6.59
C PRO A 267 -5.24 -14.18 -7.38
N PHE A 268 -4.02 -13.72 -7.31
CA PHE A 268 -3.56 -12.61 -8.14
C PHE A 268 -3.32 -13.13 -9.56
N SER A 269 -4.13 -12.65 -10.52
CA SER A 269 -3.97 -12.95 -11.94
C SER A 269 -3.39 -11.75 -12.68
N ARG A 270 -2.45 -12.00 -13.60
CA ARG A 270 -2.03 -11.03 -14.60
C ARG A 270 -2.92 -11.19 -15.83
N ARG A 271 -3.42 -10.07 -16.33
CA ARG A 271 -4.24 -10.05 -17.55
C ARG A 271 -3.39 -9.59 -18.74
N PHE A 272 -3.42 -10.38 -19.78
CA PHE A 272 -2.84 -10.03 -21.07
C PHE A 272 -3.97 -10.01 -22.09
N THR A 273 -4.16 -8.87 -22.76
CA THR A 273 -5.23 -8.68 -23.73
C THR A 273 -4.64 -8.37 -25.10
N PHE A 274 -5.02 -9.15 -26.07
CA PHE A 274 -4.74 -8.89 -27.48
C PHE A 274 -6.04 -8.45 -28.15
N SER A 275 -6.00 -7.34 -28.88
CA SER A 275 -7.17 -6.82 -29.59
C SER A 275 -6.79 -6.59 -31.04
N LEU A 276 -7.58 -7.14 -31.95
CA LEU A 276 -7.52 -6.88 -33.40
C LEU A 276 -8.71 -6.01 -33.77
N SER A 277 -8.45 -4.86 -34.38
CA SER A 277 -9.47 -3.94 -34.86
C SER A 277 -9.37 -3.78 -36.37
N ALA A 278 -10.47 -4.02 -37.07
CA ALA A 278 -10.55 -3.86 -38.52
C ALA A 278 -11.76 -2.99 -38.88
N THR A 279 -11.58 -2.07 -39.82
CA THR A 279 -12.63 -1.26 -40.42
C THR A 279 -12.66 -1.54 -41.94
N PHE A 280 -13.83 -1.88 -42.46
CA PHE A 280 -14.06 -2.24 -43.84
C PHE A 280 -14.68 -1.08 -44.63
#